data_ab921ae9195c18753093e57a06c3db72
#
_entry.id   ab921ae9195c18753093e57a06c3db72
#
_cell.length_a   1.000
_cell.length_b   1.000
_cell.length_c   1.000
_cell.angle_alpha   90.00
_cell.angle_beta   90.00
_cell.angle_gamma   90.00
#
_symmetry.space_group_name_H-M   'P 1'
#
loop_
_entity.id
_entity.type
_entity.pdbx_description
1 polymer ?
#
loop_
_entity_poly.entity_id
_entity_poly.type
_entity_poly.pdbx_seq_one_letter_code
_entity_poly.pdbx_strand_id
1 'polypeptide(L)'
;MTTMLTIGWKASPQHFTIGDYRELWRLVDAAGFDSCWVFDHLRPMGRDRDGDIFEAWTVLAAMAEATSRVRVGTLVSSNLYRHPALLAKMATTVDHVSGGRLDLGLGAGGDPGVDPAIGLAELSGRERVERLDESAQILRSLWTRPVTSFAGKHYRLTEVPADPKPVQRPMPLWLASNGERRGLRVVAERATGWLTATFDTAPGDLARLMTVLDRHCEAVDRDPGTLRRGVQFPLPESDDEILEAIEAFARAGFTDLVLMPRGGGLTRVDATGTLLPRMRECFKTASGTS
;
A
#
# COMPACT_ATOMS: atom_id res chain seq x y z
N MET A 1 -19.85 -11.94 -2.14
CA MET A 1 -18.63 -12.41 -1.41
C MET A 1 -18.57 -11.64 -0.10
N THR A 2 -18.48 -12.32 1.03
CA THR A 2 -18.34 -11.65 2.33
C THR A 2 -17.02 -10.91 2.35
N THR A 3 -17.07 -9.60 2.52
CA THR A 3 -15.87 -8.75 2.57
C THR A 3 -15.13 -9.04 3.90
N MET A 4 -13.97 -9.68 3.83
CA MET A 4 -13.17 -9.99 5.02
C MET A 4 -12.30 -8.79 5.36
N LEU A 5 -12.28 -8.42 6.65
CA LEU A 5 -11.33 -7.45 7.19
C LEU A 5 -9.90 -8.00 7.09
N THR A 6 -8.99 -7.19 6.61
CA THR A 6 -7.56 -7.40 6.81
C THR A 6 -6.97 -6.33 7.72
N ILE A 7 -6.13 -6.74 8.67
CA ILE A 7 -5.46 -5.85 9.61
C ILE A 7 -3.96 -5.94 9.38
N GLY A 8 -3.39 -4.83 8.96
CA GLY A 8 -1.98 -4.70 8.65
C GLY A 8 -1.21 -3.87 9.67
N TRP A 9 0.10 -4.05 9.66
CA TRP A 9 1.05 -3.29 10.46
C TRP A 9 1.97 -2.47 9.56
N LYS A 10 2.16 -1.18 9.85
CA LYS A 10 3.14 -0.36 9.16
C LYS A 10 4.49 -0.46 9.84
N ALA A 11 5.40 -1.19 9.20
CA ALA A 11 6.81 -1.27 9.57
C ALA A 11 7.61 -0.20 8.84
N SER A 12 7.64 1.03 9.38
CA SER A 12 8.36 2.16 8.77
C SER A 12 9.87 1.88 8.73
N PRO A 13 10.57 2.05 7.57
CA PRO A 13 11.99 1.69 7.43
C PRO A 13 12.95 2.75 8.01
N GLN A 14 12.56 3.44 9.08
CA GLN A 14 13.30 4.55 9.69
C GLN A 14 13.50 4.34 11.19
N HIS A 15 14.59 4.87 11.72
CA HIS A 15 14.95 4.89 13.14
C HIS A 15 15.06 3.50 13.81
N PHE A 16 15.44 2.49 13.03
CA PHE A 16 15.66 1.12 13.49
C PHE A 16 17.05 0.64 13.09
N THR A 17 17.62 -0.24 13.90
CA THR A 17 18.68 -1.12 13.40
C THR A 17 18.08 -2.21 12.52
N ILE A 18 18.88 -2.82 11.66
CA ILE A 18 18.40 -3.95 10.84
C ILE A 18 18.01 -5.16 11.72
N GLY A 19 18.61 -5.29 12.89
CA GLY A 19 18.27 -6.30 13.88
C GLY A 19 16.86 -6.11 14.43
N ASP A 20 16.54 -4.89 14.91
CA ASP A 20 15.23 -4.54 15.40
C ASP A 20 14.16 -4.71 14.32
N TYR A 21 14.52 -4.38 13.07
CA TYR A 21 13.62 -4.51 11.93
C TYR A 21 13.26 -5.96 11.63
N ARG A 22 14.22 -6.87 11.67
CA ARG A 22 13.99 -8.31 11.53
C ARG A 22 13.11 -8.86 12.65
N GLU A 23 13.33 -8.40 13.88
CA GLU A 23 12.52 -8.80 15.01
C GLU A 23 11.07 -8.30 14.85
N LEU A 24 10.88 -7.03 14.44
CA LEU A 24 9.56 -6.47 14.16
C LEU A 24 8.79 -7.32 13.14
N TRP A 25 9.41 -7.70 12.03
CA TRP A 25 8.73 -8.52 11.01
C TRP A 25 8.31 -9.89 11.54
N ARG A 26 9.17 -10.53 12.31
CA ARG A 26 8.88 -11.83 12.93
C ARG A 26 7.74 -11.74 13.94
N LEU A 27 7.72 -10.70 14.76
CA LEU A 27 6.63 -10.46 15.70
C LEU A 27 5.31 -10.21 14.98
N VAL A 28 5.29 -9.39 13.95
CA VAL A 28 4.09 -9.11 13.14
C VAL A 28 3.56 -10.40 12.48
N ASP A 29 4.46 -11.24 11.93
CA ASP A 29 4.08 -12.54 11.35
C ASP A 29 3.52 -13.49 12.40
N ALA A 30 4.16 -13.59 13.56
CA ALA A 30 3.76 -14.47 14.65
C ALA A 30 2.46 -14.02 15.35
N ALA A 31 2.27 -12.71 15.53
CA ALA A 31 1.10 -12.15 16.20
C ALA A 31 -0.22 -12.30 15.43
N GLY A 32 -0.17 -12.66 14.16
CA GLY A 32 -1.38 -12.96 13.39
C GLY A 32 -1.93 -11.80 12.56
N PHE A 33 -1.15 -10.73 12.33
CA PHE A 33 -1.51 -9.68 11.38
C PHE A 33 -1.61 -10.24 9.96
N ASP A 34 -2.47 -9.63 9.14
CA ASP A 34 -2.70 -10.08 7.77
C ASP A 34 -1.67 -9.52 6.79
N SER A 35 -1.13 -8.32 7.06
CA SER A 35 -0.15 -7.66 6.19
C SER A 35 0.86 -6.81 6.97
N CYS A 36 2.07 -6.66 6.39
CA CYS A 36 3.14 -5.81 6.89
C CYS A 36 3.64 -4.88 5.78
N TRP A 37 3.69 -3.58 6.04
CA TRP A 37 3.88 -2.56 5.03
C TRP A 37 5.08 -1.66 5.31
N VAL A 38 5.87 -1.37 4.25
CA VAL A 38 6.93 -0.36 4.26
C VAL A 38 6.53 0.84 3.40
N PHE A 39 7.16 1.99 3.60
CA PHE A 39 7.04 3.14 2.71
C PHE A 39 8.36 3.45 1.98
N ASP A 40 8.27 4.12 0.85
CA ASP A 40 9.39 4.36 -0.07
C ASP A 40 9.79 5.85 -0.07
N HIS A 41 10.32 6.31 1.06
CA HIS A 41 10.95 7.62 1.20
C HIS A 41 12.48 7.45 1.36
N LEU A 42 13.24 8.46 0.98
CA LEU A 42 14.70 8.48 1.08
C LEU A 42 15.20 9.32 2.27
N ARG A 43 14.27 9.87 3.04
CA ARG A 43 14.53 10.60 4.28
C ARG A 43 13.44 10.26 5.30
N PRO A 44 13.76 10.19 6.60
CA PRO A 44 12.75 9.92 7.61
C PRO A 44 11.58 10.92 7.57
N MET A 45 10.39 10.41 7.84
CA MET A 45 9.15 11.14 7.87
C MET A 45 8.76 11.52 9.30
N GLY A 46 7.97 12.58 9.45
CA GLY A 46 7.48 13.04 10.75
C GLY A 46 8.28 14.22 11.31
N ARG A 47 8.32 14.33 12.64
CA ARG A 47 9.01 15.45 13.32
C ARG A 47 10.52 15.28 13.33
N ASP A 48 10.99 14.06 13.55
CA ASP A 48 12.40 13.72 13.46
C ASP A 48 12.72 13.28 12.04
N ARG A 49 13.34 14.17 11.29
CA ARG A 49 13.72 13.96 9.89
C ARG A 49 15.21 13.63 9.72
N ASP A 50 15.92 13.56 10.81
CA ASP A 50 17.32 13.14 10.85
C ASP A 50 17.39 11.69 11.31
N GLY A 51 18.47 10.99 10.94
CA GLY A 51 18.68 9.59 11.31
C GLY A 51 18.52 8.60 10.16
N ASP A 52 18.56 7.33 10.53
CA ASP A 52 18.63 6.23 9.58
C ASP A 52 17.28 5.96 8.89
N ILE A 53 17.35 5.67 7.60
CA ILE A 53 16.26 5.11 6.82
C ILE A 53 16.83 4.08 5.83
N PHE A 54 16.18 2.93 5.73
CA PHE A 54 16.54 1.91 4.77
C PHE A 54 15.74 2.03 3.48
N GLU A 55 16.35 1.64 2.36
CA GLU A 55 15.67 1.63 1.06
C GLU A 55 14.56 0.58 1.04
N ALA A 56 13.37 1.00 0.63
CA ALA A 56 12.13 0.26 0.82
C ALA A 56 12.10 -1.12 0.15
N TRP A 57 12.51 -1.21 -1.11
CA TRP A 57 12.42 -2.48 -1.86
C TRP A 57 13.47 -3.50 -1.41
N THR A 58 14.63 -3.03 -0.97
CA THR A 58 15.67 -3.88 -0.40
C THR A 58 15.21 -4.50 0.91
N VAL A 59 14.63 -3.69 1.82
CA VAL A 59 14.11 -4.24 3.08
C VAL A 59 12.83 -5.05 2.87
N LEU A 60 12.01 -4.73 1.87
CA LEU A 60 10.82 -5.50 1.52
C LEU A 60 11.18 -6.92 1.08
N ALA A 61 12.22 -7.08 0.28
CA ALA A 61 12.72 -8.39 -0.11
C ALA A 61 13.23 -9.19 1.10
N ALA A 62 13.96 -8.54 2.01
CA ALA A 62 14.42 -9.15 3.26
C ALA A 62 13.25 -9.53 4.18
N MET A 63 12.22 -8.69 4.27
CA MET A 63 11.00 -8.98 5.03
C MET A 63 10.24 -10.17 4.42
N ALA A 64 10.15 -10.25 3.10
CA ALA A 64 9.51 -11.36 2.40
C ALA A 64 10.17 -12.72 2.73
N GLU A 65 11.51 -12.76 2.81
CA GLU A 65 12.28 -13.95 3.17
C GLU A 65 12.19 -14.25 4.68
N ALA A 66 12.14 -13.23 5.54
CA ALA A 66 12.12 -13.39 6.99
C ALA A 66 10.73 -13.76 7.56
N THR A 67 9.67 -13.75 6.75
CA THR A 67 8.29 -14.02 7.15
C THR A 67 7.70 -15.17 6.33
N SER A 68 6.68 -15.83 6.86
CA SER A 68 6.11 -17.01 6.20
C SER A 68 4.62 -16.88 5.85
N ARG A 69 3.87 -16.08 6.59
CA ARG A 69 2.41 -15.99 6.50
C ARG A 69 1.91 -14.61 6.12
N VAL A 70 2.44 -13.58 6.77
CA VAL A 70 1.99 -12.20 6.58
C VAL A 70 2.22 -11.74 5.13
N ARG A 71 1.25 -11.08 4.54
CA ARG A 71 1.45 -10.42 3.25
C ARG A 71 2.39 -9.24 3.42
N VAL A 72 3.25 -9.01 2.44
CA VAL A 72 4.26 -7.94 2.49
C VAL A 72 3.97 -6.92 1.40
N GLY A 73 4.12 -5.63 1.69
CA GLY A 73 3.77 -4.63 0.69
C GLY A 73 4.43 -3.27 0.88
N THR A 74 4.27 -2.44 -0.15
CA THR A 74 4.64 -1.02 -0.11
C THR A 74 3.42 -0.15 0.12
N LEU A 75 3.48 0.78 1.08
CA LEU A 75 2.42 1.74 1.38
C LEU A 75 3.04 3.15 1.53
N VAL A 76 3.39 3.75 0.39
CA VAL A 76 3.38 3.27 -0.99
C VAL A 76 4.74 3.46 -1.64
N SER A 77 5.03 2.72 -2.71
CA SER A 77 6.19 2.97 -3.53
C SER A 77 6.03 4.27 -4.33
N SER A 78 7.11 5.05 -4.44
CA SER A 78 7.11 6.26 -5.27
C SER A 78 7.23 5.91 -6.76
N ASN A 79 6.26 6.37 -7.56
CA ASN A 79 6.30 6.19 -9.02
C ASN A 79 7.45 6.97 -9.70
N LEU A 80 8.11 7.87 -9.00
CA LEU A 80 9.17 8.71 -9.57
C LEU A 80 10.57 8.11 -9.40
N TYR A 81 10.77 7.21 -8.44
CA TYR A 81 12.11 6.70 -8.13
C TYR A 81 12.57 5.58 -9.07
N ARG A 82 11.64 4.92 -9.79
CA ARG A 82 11.98 3.77 -10.64
C ARG A 82 11.19 3.79 -11.95
N HIS A 83 11.85 3.43 -13.03
CA HIS A 83 11.16 3.18 -14.27
C HIS A 83 10.16 2.00 -14.10
N PRO A 84 8.92 2.07 -14.63
CA PRO A 84 7.91 1.04 -14.37
C PRO A 84 8.31 -0.36 -14.84
N ALA A 85 9.16 -0.49 -15.85
CA ALA A 85 9.68 -1.80 -16.26
C ALA A 85 10.63 -2.42 -15.20
N LEU A 86 11.46 -1.59 -14.55
CA LEU A 86 12.27 -2.03 -13.42
C LEU A 86 11.39 -2.40 -12.22
N LEU A 87 10.43 -1.54 -11.90
CA LEU A 87 9.48 -1.79 -10.81
C LEU A 87 8.70 -3.09 -11.01
N ALA A 88 8.24 -3.37 -12.24
CA ALA A 88 7.59 -4.64 -12.57
C ALA A 88 8.46 -5.85 -12.27
N LYS A 89 9.76 -5.76 -12.61
CA LYS A 89 10.73 -6.84 -12.35
C LYS A 89 11.01 -7.01 -10.86
N MET A 90 11.21 -5.92 -10.13
CA MET A 90 11.38 -5.92 -8.68
C MET A 90 10.18 -6.55 -7.97
N ALA A 91 8.97 -6.11 -8.32
CA ALA A 91 7.73 -6.65 -7.76
C ALA A 91 7.58 -8.15 -8.04
N THR A 92 7.84 -8.59 -9.27
CA THR A 92 7.84 -10.02 -9.60
C THR A 92 8.84 -10.81 -8.76
N THR A 93 10.05 -10.28 -8.57
CA THR A 93 11.08 -10.93 -7.75
C THR A 93 10.62 -11.08 -6.30
N VAL A 94 10.11 -10.02 -5.68
CA VAL A 94 9.60 -10.09 -4.30
C VAL A 94 8.38 -11.00 -4.19
N ASP A 95 7.52 -11.04 -5.22
CA ASP A 95 6.39 -11.96 -5.26
C ASP A 95 6.84 -13.43 -5.26
N HIS A 96 7.89 -13.77 -6.01
CA HIS A 96 8.50 -15.10 -5.97
C HIS A 96 9.17 -15.40 -4.62
N VAL A 97 9.96 -14.48 -4.08
CA VAL A 97 10.62 -14.63 -2.76
C VAL A 97 9.59 -14.86 -1.66
N SER A 98 8.49 -14.13 -1.70
CA SER A 98 7.41 -14.26 -0.71
C SER A 98 6.47 -15.46 -0.96
N GLY A 99 6.62 -16.19 -2.08
CA GLY A 99 5.66 -17.26 -2.43
C GLY A 99 4.25 -16.73 -2.73
N GLY A 100 4.13 -15.55 -3.35
CA GLY A 100 2.84 -14.98 -3.75
C GLY A 100 2.15 -14.14 -2.66
N ARG A 101 2.93 -13.52 -1.75
CA ARG A 101 2.40 -12.68 -0.66
C ARG A 101 2.61 -11.17 -0.88
N LEU A 102 3.10 -10.74 -2.05
CA LEU A 102 3.32 -9.31 -2.31
C LEU A 102 2.00 -8.57 -2.56
N ASP A 103 1.86 -7.39 -1.96
CA ASP A 103 0.90 -6.34 -2.30
C ASP A 103 1.66 -5.09 -2.77
N LEU A 104 1.64 -4.79 -4.07
CA LEU A 104 2.27 -3.58 -4.57
C LEU A 104 1.37 -2.37 -4.39
N GLY A 105 1.69 -1.50 -3.46
CA GLY A 105 1.10 -0.17 -3.36
C GLY A 105 1.96 0.87 -4.09
N LEU A 106 1.37 1.62 -5.01
CA LEU A 106 2.04 2.62 -5.83
C LEU A 106 1.34 3.98 -5.71
N GLY A 107 2.10 5.01 -5.40
CA GLY A 107 1.65 6.39 -5.34
C GLY A 107 2.25 7.24 -6.44
N ALA A 108 1.64 8.38 -6.72
CA ALA A 108 2.09 9.31 -7.77
C ALA A 108 3.49 9.90 -7.50
N GLY A 109 4.03 9.72 -6.30
CA GLY A 109 5.31 10.29 -5.87
C GLY A 109 5.20 11.80 -5.60
N GLY A 110 6.35 12.41 -5.36
CA GLY A 110 6.50 13.83 -5.06
C GLY A 110 6.82 14.07 -3.59
N ASP A 111 8.10 14.06 -3.25
CA ASP A 111 8.62 14.54 -1.97
C ASP A 111 9.42 15.83 -2.23
N PRO A 112 8.78 17.02 -2.02
CA PRO A 112 9.43 18.31 -2.32
C PRO A 112 10.68 18.57 -1.49
N GLY A 113 10.89 17.82 -0.41
CA GLY A 113 12.08 17.93 0.43
C GLY A 113 13.24 17.04 -0.04
N VAL A 114 12.99 16.07 -0.91
CA VAL A 114 13.98 15.06 -1.35
C VAL A 114 14.15 15.04 -2.87
N ASP A 115 13.06 15.04 -3.62
CA ASP A 115 13.10 14.85 -5.08
C ASP A 115 14.07 15.81 -5.79
N PRO A 116 14.05 17.14 -5.54
CA PRO A 116 15.02 18.05 -6.15
C PRO A 116 16.46 17.80 -5.72
N ALA A 117 16.67 17.37 -4.48
CA ALA A 117 18.01 17.10 -3.94
C ALA A 117 18.70 15.89 -4.59
N ILE A 118 17.92 14.95 -5.11
CA ILE A 118 18.44 13.80 -5.85
C ILE A 118 18.33 13.96 -7.38
N GLY A 119 18.04 15.19 -7.84
CA GLY A 119 18.02 15.50 -9.26
C GLY A 119 16.73 15.10 -9.99
N LEU A 120 15.66 14.76 -9.28
CA LEU A 120 14.36 14.54 -9.91
C LEU A 120 13.70 15.89 -10.25
N ALA A 121 13.09 15.94 -11.43
CA ALA A 121 12.36 17.12 -11.87
C ALA A 121 11.13 17.38 -10.99
N GLU A 122 10.89 18.64 -10.68
CA GLU A 122 9.65 19.05 -10.04
C GLU A 122 8.48 18.92 -11.03
N LEU A 123 7.56 18.00 -10.75
CA LEU A 123 6.43 17.70 -11.61
C LEU A 123 5.13 18.23 -11.01
N SER A 124 4.26 18.73 -11.88
CA SER A 124 2.90 19.08 -11.49
C SER A 124 2.12 17.86 -10.99
N GLY A 125 1.16 18.07 -10.09
CA GLY A 125 0.29 16.97 -9.61
C GLY A 125 -0.44 16.27 -10.76
N ARG A 126 -0.80 16.99 -11.83
CA ARG A 126 -1.36 16.43 -13.05
C ARG A 126 -0.40 15.44 -13.73
N GLU A 127 0.83 15.87 -13.96
CA GLU A 127 1.83 15.05 -14.64
C GLU A 127 2.19 13.81 -13.82
N ARG A 128 2.29 13.93 -12.51
CA ARG A 128 2.53 12.78 -11.62
C ARG A 128 1.41 11.74 -11.74
N VAL A 129 0.15 12.17 -11.82
CA VAL A 129 -0.99 11.25 -11.99
C VAL A 129 -1.02 10.65 -13.41
N GLU A 130 -0.67 11.42 -14.46
CA GLU A 130 -0.53 10.89 -15.82
C GLU A 130 0.55 9.79 -15.89
N ARG A 131 1.70 10.01 -15.23
CA ARG A 131 2.77 8.99 -15.11
C ARG A 131 2.32 7.77 -14.32
N LEU A 132 1.54 7.95 -13.26
CA LEU A 132 0.99 6.84 -12.47
C LEU A 132 0.05 5.96 -13.31
N ASP A 133 -0.81 6.56 -14.13
CA ASP A 133 -1.70 5.82 -15.04
C ASP A 133 -0.91 4.99 -16.07
N GLU A 134 0.08 5.60 -16.73
CA GLU A 134 0.93 4.88 -17.69
C GLU A 134 1.73 3.75 -17.01
N SER A 135 2.25 3.99 -15.81
CA SER A 135 2.97 2.97 -15.02
C SER A 135 2.06 1.79 -14.68
N ALA A 136 0.84 2.04 -14.23
CA ALA A 136 -0.11 0.97 -13.91
C ALA A 136 -0.45 0.11 -15.13
N GLN A 137 -0.57 0.71 -16.32
CA GLN A 137 -0.78 -0.01 -17.58
C GLN A 137 0.45 -0.85 -17.93
N ILE A 138 1.66 -0.29 -17.84
CA ILE A 138 2.92 -0.98 -18.13
C ILE A 138 3.11 -2.17 -17.18
N LEU A 139 2.92 -1.99 -15.88
CA LEU A 139 3.02 -3.04 -14.86
C LEU A 139 2.10 -4.22 -15.22
N ARG A 140 0.83 -3.95 -15.45
CA ARG A 140 -0.14 -4.99 -15.83
C ARG A 140 0.25 -5.71 -17.11
N SER A 141 0.70 -4.97 -18.14
CA SER A 141 1.12 -5.56 -19.39
C SER A 141 2.33 -6.49 -19.22
N LEU A 142 3.36 -6.05 -18.49
CA LEU A 142 4.57 -6.84 -18.22
C LEU A 142 4.28 -8.10 -17.38
N TRP A 143 3.31 -8.06 -16.47
CA TRP A 143 2.94 -9.21 -15.66
C TRP A 143 2.08 -10.25 -16.38
N THR A 144 1.40 -9.85 -17.48
CA THR A 144 0.40 -10.72 -18.13
C THR A 144 0.76 -11.13 -19.55
N ARG A 145 1.50 -10.30 -20.29
CA ARG A 145 1.82 -10.55 -21.70
C ARG A 145 3.24 -11.12 -21.85
N PRO A 146 3.48 -12.02 -22.82
CA PRO A 146 4.84 -12.50 -23.11
C PRO A 146 5.82 -11.37 -23.40
N VAL A 147 5.38 -10.41 -24.23
CA VAL A 147 6.14 -9.24 -24.66
C VAL A 147 5.27 -8.00 -24.52
N THR A 148 5.84 -6.90 -24.07
CA THR A 148 5.16 -5.61 -23.91
C THR A 148 5.80 -4.55 -24.78
N SER A 149 4.99 -3.91 -25.63
CA SER A 149 5.28 -2.61 -26.22
C SER A 149 4.29 -1.58 -25.68
N PHE A 150 4.77 -0.37 -25.40
CA PHE A 150 3.97 0.73 -24.90
C PHE A 150 4.47 2.05 -25.48
N ALA A 151 3.57 2.91 -25.95
CA ALA A 151 3.89 4.23 -26.49
C ALA A 151 2.99 5.27 -25.82
N GLY A 152 3.38 5.71 -24.63
CA GLY A 152 2.71 6.75 -23.87
C GLY A 152 3.35 8.13 -24.07
N LYS A 153 2.84 9.08 -23.33
CA LYS A 153 3.38 10.45 -23.24
C LYS A 153 4.68 10.49 -22.43
N HIS A 154 4.77 9.68 -21.37
CA HIS A 154 5.84 9.71 -20.40
C HIS A 154 6.77 8.51 -20.49
N TYR A 155 6.27 7.37 -20.96
CA TYR A 155 7.06 6.14 -21.08
C TYR A 155 6.93 5.52 -22.46
N ARG A 156 8.02 4.89 -22.90
CA ARG A 156 8.07 4.12 -24.14
C ARG A 156 8.80 2.81 -23.92
N LEU A 157 8.16 1.70 -24.31
CA LEU A 157 8.74 0.36 -24.29
C LEU A 157 8.60 -0.25 -25.70
N THR A 158 9.62 -0.98 -26.12
CA THR A 158 9.62 -1.68 -27.43
C THR A 158 10.00 -3.13 -27.18
N GLU A 159 9.06 -4.04 -27.41
CA GLU A 159 9.23 -5.49 -27.36
C GLU A 159 9.95 -6.02 -26.10
N VAL A 160 9.55 -5.52 -24.93
CA VAL A 160 10.19 -5.89 -23.63
C VAL A 160 9.62 -7.22 -23.14
N PRO A 161 10.43 -8.29 -23.05
CA PRO A 161 10.06 -9.52 -22.35
C PRO A 161 10.16 -9.30 -20.84
N ALA A 162 9.29 -9.95 -20.05
CA ALA A 162 9.26 -9.79 -18.61
C ALA A 162 9.04 -11.12 -17.84
N ASP A 163 9.80 -12.15 -18.23
CA ASP A 163 9.82 -13.41 -17.47
C ASP A 163 10.88 -13.38 -16.36
N PRO A 164 10.63 -14.14 -15.25
CA PRO A 164 9.41 -14.89 -14.96
C PRO A 164 8.20 -13.98 -14.76
N LYS A 165 6.98 -14.52 -14.91
CA LYS A 165 5.75 -13.83 -14.52
C LYS A 165 5.54 -13.95 -13.01
N PRO A 166 4.76 -13.05 -12.35
CA PRO A 166 4.40 -13.20 -10.95
C PRO A 166 3.78 -14.56 -10.63
N VAL A 167 3.95 -14.98 -9.38
CA VAL A 167 3.25 -16.15 -8.81
C VAL A 167 1.75 -15.87 -8.75
N GLN A 168 1.39 -14.68 -8.25
CA GLN A 168 0.00 -14.24 -8.16
C GLN A 168 -0.58 -13.86 -9.52
N ARG A 169 -1.81 -14.32 -9.79
CA ARG A 169 -2.54 -14.02 -11.03
C ARG A 169 -4.01 -13.73 -10.74
N PRO A 170 -4.42 -12.49 -10.71
CA PRO A 170 -3.64 -11.26 -10.97
C PRO A 170 -2.73 -10.86 -9.80
N MET A 171 -1.62 -10.19 -10.14
CA MET A 171 -0.78 -9.50 -9.16
C MET A 171 -1.56 -8.34 -8.54
N PRO A 172 -1.65 -8.23 -7.21
CA PRO A 172 -2.31 -7.10 -6.55
C PRO A 172 -1.58 -5.79 -6.84
N LEU A 173 -2.32 -4.81 -7.37
CA LEU A 173 -1.85 -3.46 -7.61
C LEU A 173 -2.76 -2.48 -6.86
N TRP A 174 -2.26 -1.94 -5.78
CA TRP A 174 -2.90 -0.89 -5.02
C TRP A 174 -2.43 0.47 -5.50
N LEU A 175 -3.35 1.40 -5.72
CA LEU A 175 -2.99 2.76 -6.09
C LEU A 175 -3.40 3.73 -4.99
N ALA A 176 -2.48 4.65 -4.65
CA ALA A 176 -2.74 5.70 -3.68
C ALA A 176 -2.92 7.05 -4.38
N SER A 177 -4.11 7.59 -4.24
CA SER A 177 -4.44 8.94 -4.68
C SER A 177 -5.72 9.42 -4.03
N ASN A 178 -5.74 10.68 -3.58
CA ASN A 178 -6.91 11.35 -3.03
C ASN A 178 -7.42 12.47 -3.97
N GLY A 179 -6.84 12.59 -5.16
CA GLY A 179 -7.26 13.57 -6.16
C GLY A 179 -8.57 13.18 -6.83
N GLU A 180 -9.67 13.83 -6.47
CA GLU A 180 -11.04 13.47 -6.85
C GLU A 180 -11.29 13.32 -8.35
N ARG A 181 -10.71 14.20 -9.17
CA ARG A 181 -11.02 14.24 -10.62
C ARG A 181 -10.24 13.23 -11.44
N ARG A 182 -8.92 13.12 -11.21
CA ARG A 182 -8.02 12.28 -12.02
C ARG A 182 -7.48 11.10 -11.24
N GLY A 183 -7.03 11.32 -10.03
CA GLY A 183 -6.40 10.29 -9.23
C GLY A 183 -7.34 9.13 -8.92
N LEU A 184 -8.53 9.40 -8.39
CA LEU A 184 -9.52 8.37 -8.09
C LEU A 184 -10.08 7.70 -9.36
N ARG A 185 -10.10 8.41 -10.51
CA ARG A 185 -10.44 7.79 -11.78
C ARG A 185 -9.39 6.75 -12.20
N VAL A 186 -8.09 7.08 -12.09
CA VAL A 186 -7.01 6.11 -12.37
C VAL A 186 -7.09 4.90 -11.43
N VAL A 187 -7.41 5.13 -10.15
CA VAL A 187 -7.68 4.04 -9.20
C VAL A 187 -8.82 3.13 -9.71
N ALA A 188 -9.96 3.71 -10.07
CA ALA A 188 -11.12 2.97 -10.57
C ALA A 188 -10.79 2.14 -11.82
N GLU A 189 -10.03 2.70 -12.76
CA GLU A 189 -9.68 2.06 -14.02
C GLU A 189 -8.58 0.99 -13.88
N ARG A 190 -7.61 1.17 -12.96
CA ARG A 190 -6.36 0.40 -12.98
C ARG A 190 -6.12 -0.46 -11.75
N ALA A 191 -6.61 -0.08 -10.57
CA ALA A 191 -6.22 -0.71 -9.31
C ALA A 191 -7.00 -1.99 -8.99
N THR A 192 -6.39 -2.91 -8.25
CA THR A 192 -7.11 -3.96 -7.51
C THR A 192 -7.60 -3.45 -6.17
N GLY A 193 -6.97 -2.40 -5.63
CA GLY A 193 -7.36 -1.73 -4.40
C GLY A 193 -6.93 -0.27 -4.37
N TRP A 194 -7.67 0.53 -3.63
CA TRP A 194 -7.34 1.91 -3.28
C TRP A 194 -6.65 1.96 -1.93
N LEU A 195 -5.54 2.67 -1.83
CA LEU A 195 -4.86 2.96 -0.56
C LEU A 195 -4.92 4.45 -0.25
N THR A 196 -5.26 4.78 0.99
CA THR A 196 -5.21 6.15 1.50
C THR A 196 -4.62 6.19 2.90
N ALA A 197 -4.43 7.40 3.41
CA ALA A 197 -3.89 7.64 4.74
C ALA A 197 -4.65 8.76 5.43
N THR A 198 -4.79 8.63 6.74
CA THR A 198 -5.21 9.71 7.62
C THR A 198 -4.28 9.77 8.83
N PHE A 199 -4.22 10.91 9.49
CA PHE A 199 -3.56 11.09 10.77
C PHE A 199 -4.55 11.14 11.95
N ASP A 200 -5.83 10.92 11.66
CA ASP A 200 -6.93 10.81 12.61
C ASP A 200 -7.32 9.34 12.82
N THR A 201 -7.98 9.05 13.91
CA THR A 201 -8.52 7.72 14.25
C THR A 201 -9.93 7.49 13.73
N ALA A 202 -10.44 8.41 12.91
CA ALA A 202 -11.75 8.34 12.26
C ALA A 202 -11.64 8.68 10.77
N PRO A 203 -12.58 8.20 9.94
CA PRO A 203 -12.49 8.37 8.48
C PRO A 203 -12.59 9.82 8.00
N GLY A 204 -13.23 10.74 8.73
CA GLY A 204 -13.33 12.15 8.34
C GLY A 204 -13.76 12.33 6.87
N ASP A 205 -13.00 13.15 6.12
CA ASP A 205 -13.24 13.40 4.70
C ASP A 205 -13.06 12.16 3.79
N LEU A 206 -12.46 11.08 4.28
CA LEU A 206 -12.26 9.88 3.47
C LEU A 206 -13.58 9.22 3.09
N ALA A 207 -14.63 9.33 3.92
CA ALA A 207 -15.96 8.84 3.59
C ALA A 207 -16.52 9.52 2.32
N ARG A 208 -16.23 10.81 2.13
CA ARG A 208 -16.61 11.54 0.90
C ARG A 208 -15.82 11.04 -0.30
N LEU A 209 -14.53 10.77 -0.15
CA LEU A 209 -13.68 10.23 -1.23
C LEU A 209 -14.13 8.82 -1.67
N MET A 210 -14.67 8.02 -0.74
CA MET A 210 -15.29 6.72 -1.07
C MET A 210 -16.44 6.89 -2.07
N THR A 211 -17.36 7.83 -1.80
CA THR A 211 -18.49 8.12 -2.71
C THR A 211 -18.01 8.62 -4.08
N VAL A 212 -16.95 9.44 -4.12
CA VAL A 212 -16.36 9.89 -5.39
C VAL A 212 -15.74 8.74 -6.16
N LEU A 213 -15.07 7.84 -5.47
CA LEU A 213 -14.46 6.63 -6.06
C LEU A 213 -15.52 5.70 -6.64
N ASP A 214 -16.63 5.50 -5.94
CA ASP A 214 -17.73 4.67 -6.43
C ASP A 214 -18.30 5.21 -7.75
N ARG A 215 -18.54 6.52 -7.85
CA ARG A 215 -18.97 7.16 -9.10
C ARG A 215 -17.95 6.98 -10.23
N HIS A 216 -16.66 6.98 -9.94
CA HIS A 216 -15.64 6.70 -10.97
C HIS A 216 -15.66 5.24 -11.38
N CYS A 217 -15.90 4.30 -10.47
CA CYS A 217 -16.08 2.89 -10.82
C CYS A 217 -17.28 2.70 -11.74
N GLU A 218 -18.43 3.26 -11.38
CA GLU A 218 -19.66 3.23 -12.20
C GLU A 218 -19.42 3.84 -13.61
N ALA A 219 -18.69 4.98 -13.68
CA ALA A 219 -18.41 5.65 -14.94
C ALA A 219 -17.49 4.85 -15.89
N VAL A 220 -16.86 3.78 -15.41
CA VAL A 220 -16.02 2.87 -16.20
C VAL A 220 -16.55 1.43 -16.22
N ASP A 221 -17.85 1.27 -15.95
CA ASP A 221 -18.57 -0.01 -15.92
C ASP A 221 -17.92 -1.04 -14.97
N ARG A 222 -17.40 -0.58 -13.84
CA ARG A 222 -16.83 -1.42 -12.80
C ARG A 222 -17.72 -1.46 -11.58
N ASP A 223 -18.04 -2.65 -11.09
CA ASP A 223 -18.68 -2.81 -9.78
C ASP A 223 -17.75 -2.29 -8.67
N PRO A 224 -18.15 -1.23 -7.91
CA PRO A 224 -17.37 -0.68 -6.81
C PRO A 224 -17.00 -1.71 -5.74
N GLY A 225 -17.80 -2.75 -5.54
CA GLY A 225 -17.57 -3.85 -4.59
C GLY A 225 -16.36 -4.74 -4.97
N THR A 226 -15.87 -4.65 -6.20
CA THR A 226 -14.66 -5.38 -6.65
C THR A 226 -13.36 -4.68 -6.29
N LEU A 227 -13.43 -3.43 -5.83
CA LEU A 227 -12.27 -2.62 -5.46
C LEU A 227 -12.04 -2.67 -3.95
N ARG A 228 -10.95 -3.28 -3.51
CA ARG A 228 -10.55 -3.27 -2.10
C ARG A 228 -10.21 -1.84 -1.65
N ARG A 229 -10.45 -1.53 -0.38
CA ARG A 229 -10.31 -0.17 0.19
C ARG A 229 -9.50 -0.19 1.44
N GLY A 230 -8.25 0.27 1.31
CA GLY A 230 -7.28 0.28 2.39
C GLY A 230 -7.03 1.68 2.93
N VAL A 231 -6.89 1.78 4.25
CA VAL A 231 -6.49 3.01 4.94
C VAL A 231 -5.41 2.72 5.97
N GLN A 232 -4.36 3.56 5.99
CA GLN A 232 -3.46 3.61 7.14
C GLN A 232 -3.89 4.75 8.07
N PHE A 233 -3.84 4.49 9.37
CA PHE A 233 -4.15 5.48 10.41
C PHE A 233 -3.28 5.26 11.66
N PRO A 234 -3.09 6.29 12.52
CA PRO A 234 -2.31 6.15 13.74
C PRO A 234 -2.86 5.04 14.64
N LEU A 235 -1.98 4.21 15.16
CA LEU A 235 -2.36 3.24 16.18
C LEU A 235 -2.75 4.00 17.47
N PRO A 236 -4.01 3.90 17.94
CA PRO A 236 -4.44 4.53 19.19
C PRO A 236 -3.72 3.97 20.40
N GLU A 237 -3.80 4.69 21.54
CA GLU A 237 -3.05 4.31 22.75
C GLU A 237 -3.75 3.22 23.56
N SER A 238 -5.08 3.22 23.61
CA SER A 238 -5.87 2.24 24.37
C SER A 238 -6.57 1.23 23.45
N ASP A 239 -6.91 0.08 24.03
CA ASP A 239 -7.65 -1.00 23.36
C ASP A 239 -9.03 -0.54 22.89
N ASP A 240 -9.73 0.24 23.71
CA ASP A 240 -11.07 0.71 23.39
C ASP A 240 -11.02 1.71 22.23
N GLU A 241 -10.07 2.66 22.21
CA GLU A 241 -9.86 3.56 21.08
C GLU A 241 -9.50 2.82 19.78
N ILE A 242 -8.75 1.72 19.87
CA ILE A 242 -8.45 0.87 18.72
C ILE A 242 -9.74 0.28 18.15
N LEU A 243 -10.59 -0.30 19.00
CA LEU A 243 -11.85 -0.91 18.57
C LEU A 243 -12.83 0.12 18.00
N GLU A 244 -12.93 1.30 18.61
CA GLU A 244 -13.73 2.42 18.10
C GLU A 244 -13.26 2.86 16.70
N ALA A 245 -11.94 2.96 16.49
CA ALA A 245 -11.39 3.28 15.17
C ALA A 245 -11.71 2.19 14.13
N ILE A 246 -11.55 0.92 14.47
CA ILE A 246 -11.92 -0.21 13.60
C ILE A 246 -13.40 -0.11 13.17
N GLU A 247 -14.31 0.13 14.11
CA GLU A 247 -15.73 0.29 13.83
C GLU A 247 -16.00 1.50 12.91
N ALA A 248 -15.36 2.64 13.19
CA ALA A 248 -15.55 3.86 12.40
C ALA A 248 -15.13 3.65 10.94
N PHE A 249 -13.97 3.03 10.70
CA PHE A 249 -13.50 2.73 9.35
C PHE A 249 -14.33 1.64 8.67
N ALA A 250 -14.79 0.63 9.40
CA ALA A 250 -15.71 -0.39 8.89
C ALA A 250 -17.03 0.22 8.39
N ARG A 251 -17.67 1.07 9.20
CA ARG A 251 -18.90 1.79 8.82
C ARG A 251 -18.69 2.70 7.60
N ALA A 252 -17.49 3.23 7.41
CA ALA A 252 -17.13 4.01 6.23
C ALA A 252 -16.83 3.15 5.00
N GLY A 253 -16.81 1.81 5.10
CA GLY A 253 -16.61 0.89 4.00
C GLY A 253 -15.15 0.51 3.71
N PHE A 254 -14.22 0.78 4.63
CA PHE A 254 -12.85 0.29 4.52
C PHE A 254 -12.75 -1.18 4.94
N THR A 255 -11.92 -1.94 4.23
CA THR A 255 -11.76 -3.39 4.42
C THR A 255 -10.35 -3.79 4.77
N ASP A 256 -9.39 -2.91 4.50
CA ASP A 256 -7.97 -3.14 4.71
C ASP A 256 -7.41 -2.03 5.61
N LEU A 257 -7.25 -2.34 6.89
CA LEU A 257 -6.89 -1.38 7.91
C LEU A 257 -5.42 -1.56 8.30
N VAL A 258 -4.59 -0.53 8.10
CA VAL A 258 -3.16 -0.57 8.40
C VAL A 258 -2.86 0.31 9.60
N LEU A 259 -2.50 -0.32 10.70
CA LEU A 259 -2.12 0.36 11.93
C LEU A 259 -0.73 0.98 11.79
N MET A 260 -0.63 2.28 12.07
CA MET A 260 0.61 3.04 12.00
C MET A 260 1.07 3.39 13.43
N PRO A 261 1.96 2.58 14.03
CA PRO A 261 2.45 2.83 15.38
C PRO A 261 3.39 4.04 15.41
N ARG A 262 3.38 4.78 16.51
CA ARG A 262 4.39 5.80 16.79
C ARG A 262 5.70 5.13 17.21
N GLY A 263 6.83 5.72 16.84
CA GLY A 263 8.14 5.20 17.23
C GLY A 263 8.44 3.77 16.76
N GLY A 264 7.85 3.36 15.61
CA GLY A 264 8.08 2.05 15.00
C GLY A 264 7.32 0.87 15.60
N GLY A 265 6.86 0.96 16.84
CA GLY A 265 5.88 0.06 17.44
C GLY A 265 6.34 -1.35 17.80
N LEU A 266 7.66 -1.63 17.87
CA LEU A 266 8.19 -2.95 18.24
C LEU A 266 7.57 -3.50 19.55
N THR A 267 7.47 -2.64 20.56
CA THR A 267 6.95 -3.00 21.89
C THR A 267 5.42 -3.17 21.94
N ARG A 268 4.70 -2.79 20.89
CA ARG A 268 3.23 -2.83 20.86
C ARG A 268 2.66 -3.96 19.99
N VAL A 269 3.50 -4.67 19.22
CA VAL A 269 3.03 -5.70 18.28
C VAL A 269 2.26 -6.79 19.01
N ASP A 270 2.85 -7.38 20.04
CA ASP A 270 2.22 -8.50 20.77
C ASP A 270 0.92 -8.10 21.45
N ALA A 271 0.93 -6.98 22.19
CA ALA A 271 -0.26 -6.47 22.86
C ALA A 271 -1.39 -6.19 21.84
N THR A 272 -1.08 -5.51 20.74
CA THR A 272 -2.07 -5.24 19.68
C THR A 272 -2.52 -6.53 18.98
N GLY A 273 -1.61 -7.51 18.81
CA GLY A 273 -1.92 -8.82 18.23
C GLY A 273 -2.98 -9.59 19.02
N THR A 274 -2.99 -9.47 20.35
CA THR A 274 -4.03 -10.11 21.18
C THR A 274 -5.44 -9.56 20.94
N LEU A 275 -5.56 -8.35 20.38
CA LEU A 275 -6.84 -7.72 20.07
C LEU A 275 -7.41 -8.12 18.70
N LEU A 276 -6.63 -8.76 17.82
CA LEU A 276 -7.07 -9.09 16.46
C LEU A 276 -8.43 -9.82 16.40
N PRO A 277 -8.74 -10.80 17.28
CA PRO A 277 -10.05 -11.44 17.29
C PRO A 277 -11.19 -10.44 17.58
N ARG A 278 -10.99 -9.55 18.56
CA ARG A 278 -11.98 -8.52 18.91
C ARG A 278 -12.15 -7.50 17.78
N MET A 279 -11.07 -7.06 17.15
CA MET A 279 -11.12 -6.16 16.00
C MET A 279 -11.94 -6.76 14.85
N ARG A 280 -11.74 -8.05 14.54
CA ARG A 280 -12.50 -8.76 13.50
C ARG A 280 -13.98 -8.88 13.85
N GLU A 281 -14.31 -9.10 15.11
CA GLU A 281 -15.70 -9.16 15.57
C GLU A 281 -16.38 -7.78 15.49
N CYS A 282 -15.72 -6.72 15.98
CA CYS A 282 -16.19 -5.34 15.86
C CYS A 282 -16.45 -4.96 14.40
N PHE A 283 -15.55 -5.34 13.50
CA PHE A 283 -15.72 -5.09 12.06
C PHE A 283 -16.98 -5.76 11.50
N LYS A 284 -17.21 -7.05 11.78
CA LYS A 284 -18.40 -7.77 11.31
C LYS A 284 -19.67 -7.08 11.78
N THR A 285 -19.74 -6.72 13.06
CA THR A 285 -20.88 -6.03 13.65
C THR A 285 -21.11 -4.67 12.97
N ALA A 286 -20.05 -3.89 12.76
CA ALA A 286 -20.15 -2.54 12.21
C ALA A 286 -20.45 -2.51 10.70
N SER A 287 -19.95 -3.49 9.93
CA SER A 287 -20.15 -3.59 8.47
C SER A 287 -21.45 -4.28 8.07
N GLY A 288 -22.20 -4.85 9.02
CA GLY A 288 -23.43 -5.63 8.74
C GLY A 288 -23.17 -6.95 8.00
N THR A 289 -21.93 -7.43 8.00
CA THR A 289 -21.55 -8.73 7.42
C THR A 289 -21.62 -9.80 8.50
N SER A 290 -22.76 -10.50 8.55
CA SER A 290 -22.96 -11.68 9.41
C SER A 290 -22.42 -12.96 8.80
#